data_2c326497a19fef9bc2ad0d794dd86bf3
#
_entry.id   2c326497a19fef9bc2ad0d794dd86bf3
#
_cell.length_a   1.000
_cell.length_b   1.000
_cell.length_c   1.000
_cell.angle_alpha   90.00
_cell.angle_beta   90.00
_cell.angle_gamma   90.00
#
_symmetry.space_group_name_H-M   'P 1'
#
loop_
_entity.id
_entity.type
_entity.pdbx_description
1 polymer ?
#
loop_
_entity_poly.entity_id
_entity_poly.type
_entity_poly.pdbx_seq_one_letter_code
_entity_poly.pdbx_strand_id
1 'polypeptide(L)'
;MHCATLTYRTMKKLWLVIAMCLCACAPDKDRVLPLYTIERVDYEDVLHIEGYTEPVNAVNINCPPEISGTIVSLVETGTVVKRGDVVCVLENADIENNVERWVLDLESTLAEMDKLKATQLLEYALLEAQVQNNEAEAQLADCDSLQMLYMSPTERRIRELQLERAYIEREKLLKRLEVTKVVQQTDVMRLNKRIEWVKRQLDKERKKRASLTLRASSDGIVVRGRRWPWSQETWNIGDHVWNGRTLVTIPDISRMKVLIYAQETEYKRLHEGDSVSYIFDAMPDNRAWGRITKLSPVGQTRTEGSAVKTFEIEASVESTLLPIDPGMSVQCCVYLRHVPDTIVVPTISIFDKDSLKVVYVEREGRYEERPVALGEGSPRNTIVISGLNPGEKIALIKPMEK
;
A
#
# COMPACT_ATOMS: atom_id res chain seq x y z
N MET A 1 -92.78 35.01 -50.16
CA MET A 1 -92.06 35.16 -48.85
C MET A 1 -90.76 34.36 -48.82
N HIS A 2 -89.85 34.48 -49.77
CA HIS A 2 -88.61 33.71 -49.77
C HIS A 2 -87.31 34.53 -50.07
N CYS A 3 -87.37 35.88 -50.09
CA CYS A 3 -86.25 36.74 -50.43
C CYS A 3 -85.60 37.51 -49.25
N ALA A 4 -86.22 37.50 -48.07
CA ALA A 4 -85.75 38.31 -46.89
C ALA A 4 -84.81 37.51 -45.95
N THR A 5 -84.75 36.17 -46.03
CA THR A 5 -83.91 35.32 -45.10
C THR A 5 -82.49 35.07 -45.60
N LEU A 6 -82.27 35.35 -46.89
CA LEU A 6 -80.93 35.10 -47.48
C LEU A 6 -79.94 36.25 -47.21
N THR A 7 -80.47 37.49 -47.14
CA THR A 7 -79.61 38.69 -46.91
C THR A 7 -79.20 38.84 -45.44
N TYR A 8 -80.01 38.35 -44.51
CA TYR A 8 -79.65 38.39 -43.08
C TYR A 8 -78.54 37.40 -42.69
N ARG A 9 -78.46 36.24 -43.36
CA ARG A 9 -77.45 35.22 -43.14
C ARG A 9 -76.10 35.59 -43.73
N THR A 10 -76.06 36.32 -44.84
CA THR A 10 -74.86 36.84 -45.48
C THR A 10 -74.27 38.03 -44.70
N MET A 11 -75.10 38.95 -44.19
CA MET A 11 -74.68 40.06 -43.35
C MET A 11 -74.04 39.55 -42.02
N LYS A 12 -74.63 38.54 -41.38
CA LYS A 12 -74.11 37.97 -40.13
C LYS A 12 -72.72 37.28 -40.34
N LYS A 13 -72.54 36.65 -41.51
CA LYS A 13 -71.20 36.05 -41.85
C LYS A 13 -70.19 37.12 -42.18
N LEU A 14 -70.59 38.23 -42.79
CA LEU A 14 -69.64 39.32 -43.09
C LEU A 14 -69.26 40.07 -41.80
N TRP A 15 -70.17 40.22 -40.83
CA TRP A 15 -69.87 40.81 -39.52
C TRP A 15 -68.98 39.92 -38.69
N LEU A 16 -69.12 38.62 -38.78
CA LEU A 16 -68.23 37.64 -38.09
C LEU A 16 -66.79 37.63 -38.68
N VAL A 17 -66.66 37.83 -39.98
CA VAL A 17 -65.38 37.93 -40.68
C VAL A 17 -64.66 39.24 -40.35
N ILE A 18 -65.38 40.35 -40.26
CA ILE A 18 -64.86 41.67 -39.86
C ILE A 18 -64.50 41.69 -38.34
N ALA A 19 -65.25 41.02 -37.47
CA ALA A 19 -64.93 40.88 -36.06
C ALA A 19 -63.71 39.99 -35.85
N MET A 20 -63.52 39.01 -36.74
CA MET A 20 -62.34 38.09 -36.68
C MET A 20 -61.07 38.77 -37.22
N CYS A 21 -61.16 39.72 -38.16
CA CYS A 21 -60.02 40.51 -38.61
C CYS A 21 -59.60 41.60 -37.62
N LEU A 22 -60.50 42.10 -36.80
CA LEU A 22 -60.17 43.10 -35.72
C LEU A 22 -59.47 42.46 -34.53
N CYS A 23 -59.63 41.17 -34.29
CA CYS A 23 -58.90 40.46 -33.21
C CYS A 23 -57.49 40.04 -33.61
N ALA A 24 -57.04 40.17 -34.87
CA ALA A 24 -55.75 39.82 -35.34
C ALA A 24 -54.61 40.87 -35.18
N CYS A 25 -54.96 42.07 -34.70
CA CYS A 25 -54.02 43.10 -34.32
C CYS A 25 -54.01 43.27 -32.81
N ALA A 26 -53.72 42.18 -32.06
CA ALA A 26 -53.25 42.35 -30.68
C ALA A 26 -51.80 42.84 -30.83
N PRO A 27 -51.40 43.97 -30.21
CA PRO A 27 -49.98 44.39 -30.16
C PRO A 27 -49.22 43.27 -29.45
N ASP A 28 -48.16 42.81 -30.06
CA ASP A 28 -47.22 41.84 -29.49
C ASP A 28 -46.84 42.42 -28.13
N LYS A 29 -47.38 41.83 -27.04
CA LYS A 29 -47.00 42.20 -25.69
C LYS A 29 -45.51 42.02 -25.64
N ASP A 30 -44.78 43.11 -25.44
CA ASP A 30 -43.35 43.12 -25.19
C ASP A 30 -42.99 41.87 -24.40
N ARG A 31 -42.32 40.96 -25.05
CA ARG A 31 -41.77 39.77 -24.35
C ARG A 31 -40.84 40.34 -23.30
N VAL A 32 -41.27 40.40 -22.06
CA VAL A 32 -40.44 40.81 -20.94
C VAL A 32 -39.32 39.79 -20.86
N LEU A 33 -38.15 40.20 -21.34
CA LEU A 33 -36.97 39.34 -21.25
C LEU A 33 -36.69 39.08 -19.78
N PRO A 34 -36.25 37.88 -19.43
CA PRO A 34 -35.80 37.59 -18.08
C PRO A 34 -34.60 38.49 -17.75
N LEU A 35 -34.76 39.27 -16.65
CA LEU A 35 -33.77 40.23 -16.19
C LEU A 35 -33.08 39.70 -14.95
N TYR A 36 -31.80 39.97 -14.84
CA TYR A 36 -30.99 39.72 -13.66
C TYR A 36 -30.57 41.06 -13.06
N THR A 37 -30.82 41.26 -11.78
CA THR A 37 -30.40 42.49 -11.06
C THR A 37 -28.97 42.28 -10.56
N ILE A 38 -28.12 43.24 -10.86
CA ILE A 38 -26.71 43.22 -10.46
C ILE A 38 -26.61 43.63 -9.01
N GLU A 39 -26.01 42.75 -8.22
CA GLU A 39 -25.70 43.02 -6.83
C GLU A 39 -24.19 42.77 -6.60
N ARG A 40 -23.61 43.43 -5.60
CA ARG A 40 -22.29 43.06 -5.12
C ARG A 40 -22.45 41.93 -4.13
N VAL A 41 -21.68 40.87 -4.37
CA VAL A 41 -21.72 39.67 -3.56
C VAL A 41 -20.31 39.18 -3.31
N ASP A 42 -20.10 38.48 -2.21
CA ASP A 42 -18.90 37.73 -1.99
C ASP A 42 -18.97 36.49 -2.87
N TYR A 43 -18.09 36.43 -3.85
CA TYR A 43 -18.04 35.30 -4.80
C TYR A 43 -17.08 34.23 -4.32
N GLU A 44 -17.64 33.06 -4.14
CA GLU A 44 -16.88 31.85 -3.87
C GLU A 44 -16.97 30.89 -5.09
N ASP A 45 -15.82 30.62 -5.69
CA ASP A 45 -15.74 29.60 -6.74
C ASP A 45 -15.49 28.25 -6.08
N VAL A 46 -16.55 27.45 -5.96
CA VAL A 46 -16.52 26.15 -5.30
C VAL A 46 -16.72 25.05 -6.33
N LEU A 47 -15.83 24.07 -6.32
CA LEU A 47 -15.89 22.91 -7.18
C LEU A 47 -16.37 21.70 -6.36
N HIS A 48 -17.42 21.04 -6.82
CA HIS A 48 -18.00 19.86 -6.17
C HIS A 48 -17.49 18.61 -6.89
N ILE A 49 -16.74 17.77 -6.17
CA ILE A 49 -16.17 16.52 -6.70
C ILE A 49 -16.38 15.41 -5.68
N GLU A 50 -16.60 14.21 -6.16
CA GLU A 50 -16.71 13.01 -5.32
C GLU A 50 -15.34 12.41 -5.02
N GLY A 51 -15.21 11.89 -3.81
CA GLY A 51 -14.02 11.19 -3.35
C GLY A 51 -14.36 10.05 -2.40
N TYR A 52 -13.35 9.40 -1.90
CA TYR A 52 -13.51 8.42 -0.82
C TYR A 52 -12.34 8.52 0.17
N THR A 53 -12.60 8.05 1.37
CA THR A 53 -11.60 8.06 2.45
C THR A 53 -10.62 6.90 2.30
N GLU A 54 -9.34 7.19 2.52
CA GLU A 54 -8.27 6.21 2.54
C GLU A 54 -7.34 6.46 3.74
N PRO A 55 -6.78 5.43 4.36
CA PRO A 55 -5.77 5.64 5.39
C PRO A 55 -4.49 6.22 4.77
N VAL A 56 -3.84 7.13 5.47
CA VAL A 56 -2.54 7.68 5.04
C VAL A 56 -1.48 6.58 5.02
N ASN A 57 -1.52 5.70 6.00
CA ASN A 57 -0.61 4.57 6.13
C ASN A 57 -1.41 3.27 6.25
N ALA A 58 -0.91 2.24 5.62
CA ALA A 58 -1.41 0.89 5.77
C ALA A 58 -0.23 -0.07 5.89
N VAL A 59 -0.31 -0.97 6.85
CA VAL A 59 0.71 -1.99 7.06
C VAL A 59 0.30 -3.26 6.34
N ASN A 60 1.07 -3.64 5.34
CA ASN A 60 0.84 -4.87 4.59
C ASN A 60 1.59 -6.02 5.25
N ILE A 61 0.86 -7.10 5.54
CA ILE A 61 1.41 -8.35 6.03
C ILE A 61 1.48 -9.29 4.83
N ASN A 62 2.73 -9.50 4.38
CA ASN A 62 3.01 -10.28 3.19
C ASN A 62 3.45 -11.70 3.55
N CYS A 63 3.26 -12.64 2.63
CA CYS A 63 3.89 -13.94 2.69
C CYS A 63 5.42 -13.73 2.74
N PRO A 64 6.14 -14.34 3.71
CA PRO A 64 7.57 -14.12 3.89
C PRO A 64 8.39 -14.49 2.65
N PRO A 65 9.56 -13.87 2.45
CA PRO A 65 10.43 -14.19 1.33
C PRO A 65 10.92 -15.64 1.42
N GLU A 66 11.13 -16.27 0.27
CA GLU A 66 11.55 -17.67 0.12
C GLU A 66 10.56 -18.71 0.69
N ILE A 67 9.33 -18.30 1.03
CA ILE A 67 8.31 -19.20 1.56
C ILE A 67 7.10 -19.17 0.64
N SER A 68 6.56 -20.34 0.41
CA SER A 68 5.23 -20.56 -0.12
C SER A 68 4.48 -21.52 0.83
N GLY A 69 3.18 -21.51 0.80
CA GLY A 69 2.42 -22.39 1.68
C GLY A 69 0.92 -22.28 1.46
N THR A 70 0.18 -23.11 2.15
CA THR A 70 -1.29 -23.11 2.14
C THR A 70 -1.80 -22.40 3.39
N ILE A 71 -2.81 -21.56 3.23
CA ILE A 71 -3.44 -20.85 4.35
C ILE A 71 -4.26 -21.85 5.17
N VAL A 72 -3.88 -22.05 6.43
CA VAL A 72 -4.62 -22.88 7.39
C VAL A 72 -5.57 -22.04 8.22
N SER A 73 -5.15 -20.84 8.59
CA SER A 73 -5.97 -19.90 9.36
C SER A 73 -5.76 -18.49 8.84
N LEU A 74 -6.86 -17.75 8.73
CA LEU A 74 -6.86 -16.36 8.27
C LEU A 74 -7.97 -15.59 8.99
N VAL A 75 -7.61 -14.49 9.63
CA VAL A 75 -8.56 -13.63 10.34
C VAL A 75 -9.56 -13.02 9.36
N GLU A 76 -10.79 -12.82 9.78
CA GLU A 76 -11.84 -12.21 8.96
C GLU A 76 -11.65 -10.71 8.81
N THR A 77 -12.06 -10.18 7.63
CA THR A 77 -12.10 -8.74 7.39
C THR A 77 -13.05 -8.06 8.39
N GLY A 78 -12.60 -6.92 8.94
CA GLY A 78 -13.35 -6.18 9.95
C GLY A 78 -12.99 -6.54 11.40
N THR A 79 -12.19 -7.58 11.63
CA THR A 79 -11.75 -7.95 12.98
C THR A 79 -10.70 -6.94 13.50
N VAL A 80 -10.89 -6.47 14.73
CA VAL A 80 -9.91 -5.63 15.41
C VAL A 80 -8.80 -6.49 15.99
N VAL A 81 -7.56 -6.17 15.67
CA VAL A 81 -6.37 -6.88 16.15
C VAL A 81 -5.41 -5.92 16.83
N LYS A 82 -4.63 -6.46 17.78
CA LYS A 82 -3.54 -5.76 18.44
C LYS A 82 -2.20 -6.24 17.91
N ARG A 83 -1.19 -5.40 18.06
CA ARG A 83 0.17 -5.75 17.71
C ARG A 83 0.60 -7.06 18.39
N GLY A 84 1.04 -8.03 17.59
CA GLY A 84 1.46 -9.35 18.04
C GLY A 84 0.40 -10.45 17.88
N ASP A 85 -0.88 -10.11 17.66
CA ASP A 85 -1.93 -11.08 17.40
C ASP A 85 -1.66 -11.87 16.12
N VAL A 86 -2.04 -13.13 16.11
CA VAL A 86 -1.89 -14.00 14.93
C VAL A 86 -2.98 -13.65 13.92
N VAL A 87 -2.57 -13.24 12.72
CA VAL A 87 -3.51 -12.86 11.65
C VAL A 87 -3.61 -13.89 10.52
N CYS A 88 -2.54 -14.66 10.31
CA CYS A 88 -2.54 -15.75 9.33
C CYS A 88 -1.56 -16.84 9.76
N VAL A 89 -1.94 -18.08 9.53
CA VAL A 89 -1.06 -19.24 9.70
C VAL A 89 -0.96 -19.96 8.37
N LEU A 90 0.26 -20.15 7.93
CA LEU A 90 0.59 -20.90 6.71
C LEU A 90 1.09 -22.29 7.11
N GLU A 91 0.87 -23.25 6.25
CA GLU A 91 1.43 -24.59 6.34
C GLU A 91 2.32 -24.87 5.13
N ASN A 92 3.49 -25.44 5.38
CA ASN A 92 4.38 -25.91 4.34
C ASN A 92 5.06 -27.20 4.79
N ALA A 93 4.66 -28.32 4.17
CA ALA A 93 5.16 -29.65 4.49
C ALA A 93 6.68 -29.78 4.25
N ASP A 94 7.23 -29.09 3.26
CA ASP A 94 8.67 -29.16 2.95
C ASP A 94 9.51 -28.55 4.09
N ILE A 95 9.03 -27.46 4.69
CA ILE A 95 9.72 -26.81 5.82
C ILE A 95 9.66 -27.74 7.05
N GLU A 96 8.52 -28.36 7.35
CA GLU A 96 8.40 -29.31 8.46
C GLU A 96 9.32 -30.53 8.25
N ASN A 97 9.30 -31.14 7.07
CA ASN A 97 10.16 -32.25 6.71
C ASN A 97 11.64 -31.87 6.79
N ASN A 98 12.01 -30.63 6.39
CA ASN A 98 13.38 -30.15 6.50
C ASN A 98 13.82 -29.96 7.95
N VAL A 99 12.95 -29.42 8.81
CA VAL A 99 13.25 -29.29 10.24
C VAL A 99 13.48 -30.67 10.86
N GLU A 100 12.60 -31.62 10.59
CA GLU A 100 12.72 -33.01 11.10
C GLU A 100 14.02 -33.65 10.62
N ARG A 101 14.33 -33.55 9.33
CA ARG A 101 15.57 -34.08 8.75
C ARG A 101 16.81 -33.51 9.43
N TRP A 102 16.87 -32.18 9.66
CA TRP A 102 18.02 -31.58 10.33
C TRP A 102 18.12 -31.91 11.82
N VAL A 103 16.99 -32.17 12.49
CA VAL A 103 16.99 -32.71 13.86
C VAL A 103 17.62 -34.09 13.89
N LEU A 104 17.21 -34.97 13.00
CA LEU A 104 17.77 -36.33 12.91
C LEU A 104 19.27 -36.31 12.52
N ASP A 105 19.68 -35.43 11.59
CA ASP A 105 21.11 -35.27 11.21
C ASP A 105 21.94 -34.75 12.39
N LEU A 106 21.39 -33.85 13.19
CA LEU A 106 22.06 -33.36 14.41
C LEU A 106 22.23 -34.49 15.43
N GLU A 107 21.18 -35.24 15.71
CA GLU A 107 21.23 -36.39 16.64
C GLU A 107 22.25 -37.44 16.18
N SER A 108 22.22 -37.79 14.88
CA SER A 108 23.18 -38.71 14.28
C SER A 108 24.64 -38.22 14.40
N THR A 109 24.86 -36.93 14.13
CA THR A 109 26.22 -36.35 14.21
C THR A 109 26.69 -36.25 15.67
N LEU A 110 25.82 -36.02 16.62
CA LEU A 110 26.17 -36.06 18.06
C LEU A 110 26.50 -37.47 18.50
N ALA A 111 25.75 -38.48 18.09
CA ALA A 111 26.04 -39.88 18.37
C ALA A 111 27.42 -40.31 17.75
N GLU A 112 27.73 -39.83 16.54
CA GLU A 112 29.04 -40.03 15.91
C GLU A 112 30.17 -39.41 16.73
N MET A 113 29.97 -38.20 17.27
CA MET A 113 30.91 -37.54 18.17
C MET A 113 31.15 -38.35 19.43
N ASP A 114 30.11 -38.85 20.06
CA ASP A 114 30.25 -39.65 21.30
C ASP A 114 30.95 -40.98 21.04
N LYS A 115 30.63 -41.65 19.91
CA LYS A 115 31.33 -42.84 19.47
C LYS A 115 32.82 -42.55 19.20
N LEU A 116 33.13 -41.46 18.51
CA LEU A 116 34.50 -41.04 18.23
C LEU A 116 35.29 -40.84 19.53
N LYS A 117 34.73 -40.08 20.50
CA LYS A 117 35.36 -39.85 21.80
C LYS A 117 35.62 -41.16 22.58
N ALA A 118 34.65 -42.06 22.59
CA ALA A 118 34.80 -43.35 23.25
C ALA A 118 35.92 -44.20 22.61
N THR A 119 35.95 -44.25 21.27
CA THR A 119 36.99 -44.95 20.51
C THR A 119 38.34 -44.34 20.78
N GLN A 120 38.50 -43.03 20.75
CA GLN A 120 39.74 -42.30 21.01
C GLN A 120 40.24 -42.52 22.44
N LEU A 121 39.33 -42.53 23.43
CA LEU A 121 39.69 -42.82 24.81
C LEU A 121 40.27 -44.23 24.95
N LEU A 122 39.63 -45.22 24.32
CA LEU A 122 40.12 -46.62 24.34
C LEU A 122 41.48 -46.71 23.67
N GLU A 123 41.67 -46.13 22.47
CA GLU A 123 42.93 -46.16 21.72
C GLU A 123 44.04 -45.50 22.51
N TYR A 124 43.79 -44.35 23.13
CA TYR A 124 44.75 -43.65 23.97
C TYR A 124 45.15 -44.48 25.18
N ALA A 125 44.20 -45.09 25.90
CA ALA A 125 44.45 -45.94 27.06
C ALA A 125 45.28 -47.18 26.71
N LEU A 126 45.02 -47.79 25.53
CA LEU A 126 45.81 -48.94 25.04
C LEU A 126 47.23 -48.52 24.71
N LEU A 127 47.44 -47.39 24.06
CA LEU A 127 48.76 -46.89 23.70
C LEU A 127 49.53 -46.47 24.94
N GLU A 128 48.88 -45.84 25.92
CA GLU A 128 49.49 -45.49 27.21
C GLU A 128 49.96 -46.74 27.98
N ALA A 129 49.13 -47.79 28.03
CA ALA A 129 49.52 -49.08 28.62
C ALA A 129 50.71 -49.74 27.90
N GLN A 130 50.76 -49.61 26.54
CA GLN A 130 51.93 -50.09 25.78
C GLN A 130 53.23 -49.33 26.14
N VAL A 131 53.12 -47.98 26.32
CA VAL A 131 54.28 -47.17 26.76
C VAL A 131 54.72 -47.59 28.14
N GLN A 132 53.80 -47.78 29.10
CA GLN A 132 54.14 -48.24 30.44
C GLN A 132 54.80 -49.61 30.49
N ASN A 133 54.28 -50.58 29.71
CA ASN A 133 54.86 -51.90 29.62
C ASN A 133 56.26 -51.84 29.00
N ASN A 134 56.48 -51.07 27.94
CA ASN A 134 57.78 -50.93 27.32
C ASN A 134 58.74 -50.17 28.25
N GLU A 135 58.32 -49.24 29.05
CA GLU A 135 59.11 -48.57 30.06
C GLU A 135 59.57 -49.54 31.15
N ALA A 136 58.66 -50.43 31.61
CA ALA A 136 59.00 -51.46 32.55
C ALA A 136 60.04 -52.50 31.94
N GLU A 137 59.83 -52.86 30.67
CA GLU A 137 60.80 -53.72 29.96
C GLU A 137 62.21 -53.05 29.84
N ALA A 138 62.22 -51.74 29.56
CA ALA A 138 63.47 -50.97 29.47
C ALA A 138 64.16 -50.90 30.84
N GLN A 139 63.44 -50.70 31.93
CA GLN A 139 63.96 -50.71 33.30
C GLN A 139 64.54 -52.11 33.68
N LEU A 140 63.86 -53.18 33.30
CA LEU A 140 64.36 -54.53 33.49
C LEU A 140 65.68 -54.78 32.72
N ALA A 141 65.72 -54.32 31.44
CA ALA A 141 66.95 -54.41 30.61
C ALA A 141 68.11 -53.58 31.19
N ASP A 142 67.77 -52.40 31.81
CA ASP A 142 68.84 -51.63 32.49
C ASP A 142 69.36 -52.35 33.73
N CYS A 143 68.49 -52.98 34.55
CA CYS A 143 68.94 -53.82 35.67
C CYS A 143 69.80 -54.99 35.20
N ASP A 144 69.41 -55.67 34.16
CA ASP A 144 70.21 -56.76 33.56
C ASP A 144 71.56 -56.26 33.05
N SER A 145 71.66 -55.02 32.60
CA SER A 145 72.91 -54.42 32.14
C SER A 145 73.99 -54.35 33.23
N LEU A 146 73.59 -54.22 34.48
CA LEU A 146 74.51 -54.22 35.63
C LEU A 146 75.23 -55.58 35.83
N GLN A 147 74.66 -56.66 35.30
CA GLN A 147 75.22 -58.00 35.36
C GLN A 147 76.20 -58.24 34.20
N MET A 148 76.25 -57.39 33.18
CA MET A 148 77.12 -57.57 31.97
C MET A 148 78.62 -57.71 32.27
N LEU A 149 79.07 -57.23 33.43
CA LEU A 149 80.45 -57.35 33.88
C LEU A 149 80.97 -58.83 33.99
N TYR A 150 80.08 -59.77 34.23
CA TYR A 150 80.36 -61.16 34.44
C TYR A 150 79.99 -62.07 33.26
N MET A 151 79.50 -61.47 32.12
CA MET A 151 79.06 -62.20 30.91
C MET A 151 80.18 -62.35 29.87
N SER A 152 80.08 -63.36 28.98
CA SER A 152 80.90 -63.47 27.84
C SER A 152 80.77 -62.27 26.86
N PRO A 153 81.78 -61.97 26.03
CA PRO A 153 81.76 -60.85 25.11
C PRO A 153 80.57 -60.89 24.13
N THR A 154 80.17 -62.07 23.70
CA THR A 154 79.04 -62.29 22.78
C THR A 154 77.73 -62.04 23.48
N GLU A 155 77.52 -62.53 24.68
CA GLU A 155 76.34 -62.32 25.48
C GLU A 155 76.17 -60.83 25.83
N ARG A 156 77.23 -60.15 26.19
CA ARG A 156 77.25 -58.71 26.47
C ARG A 156 76.74 -57.93 25.23
N ARG A 157 77.26 -58.27 24.06
CA ARG A 157 76.79 -57.58 22.83
C ARG A 157 75.32 -57.82 22.52
N ILE A 158 74.80 -59.02 22.77
CA ILE A 158 73.39 -59.31 22.60
C ILE A 158 72.55 -58.43 23.59
N ARG A 159 72.97 -58.32 24.83
CA ARG A 159 72.24 -57.49 25.83
C ARG A 159 72.33 -56.01 25.52
N GLU A 160 73.42 -55.46 25.06
CA GLU A 160 73.51 -54.08 24.59
C GLU A 160 72.58 -53.81 23.45
N LEU A 161 72.46 -54.69 22.45
CA LEU A 161 71.54 -54.56 21.35
C LEU A 161 70.08 -54.69 21.82
N GLN A 162 69.77 -55.49 22.83
CA GLN A 162 68.42 -55.59 23.40
C GLN A 162 68.07 -54.32 24.11
N LEU A 163 68.94 -53.70 24.88
CA LEU A 163 68.77 -52.45 25.55
C LEU A 163 68.55 -51.30 24.54
N GLU A 164 69.37 -51.18 23.54
CA GLU A 164 69.26 -50.22 22.46
C GLU A 164 67.94 -50.33 21.75
N ARG A 165 67.47 -51.54 21.45
CA ARG A 165 66.20 -51.84 20.86
C ARG A 165 65.02 -51.38 21.76
N ALA A 166 65.08 -51.62 23.07
CA ALA A 166 64.03 -51.17 24.02
C ALA A 166 63.96 -49.67 24.05
N TYR A 167 65.07 -48.93 24.05
CA TYR A 167 65.04 -47.47 23.99
C TYR A 167 64.44 -46.92 22.69
N ILE A 168 64.84 -47.50 21.53
CA ILE A 168 64.30 -47.11 20.24
C ILE A 168 62.78 -47.36 20.17
N GLU A 169 62.32 -48.50 20.65
CA GLU A 169 60.86 -48.82 20.69
C GLU A 169 60.09 -47.89 21.63
N ARG A 170 60.63 -47.52 22.80
CA ARG A 170 60.10 -46.54 23.69
C ARG A 170 59.95 -45.17 23.01
N GLU A 171 60.99 -44.67 22.35
CA GLU A 171 60.94 -43.39 21.65
C GLU A 171 59.89 -43.39 20.53
N LYS A 172 59.83 -44.48 19.78
CA LYS A 172 58.83 -44.69 18.73
C LYS A 172 57.38 -44.67 19.29
N LEU A 173 57.16 -45.34 20.43
CA LEU A 173 55.82 -45.34 21.08
C LEU A 173 55.43 -43.95 21.63
N LEU A 174 56.40 -43.23 22.22
CA LEU A 174 56.12 -41.86 22.69
C LEU A 174 55.78 -40.92 21.52
N LYS A 175 56.50 -40.98 20.42
CA LYS A 175 56.18 -40.22 19.21
C LYS A 175 54.82 -40.60 18.63
N ARG A 176 54.49 -41.89 18.64
CA ARG A 176 53.17 -42.38 18.20
C ARG A 176 52.08 -41.84 19.09
N LEU A 177 52.24 -41.78 20.41
CA LEU A 177 51.28 -41.20 21.35
C LEU A 177 51.04 -39.71 21.06
N GLU A 178 52.12 -38.96 20.81
CA GLU A 178 52.04 -37.54 20.47
C GLU A 178 51.28 -37.30 19.15
N VAL A 179 51.63 -38.03 18.08
CA VAL A 179 50.94 -37.94 16.79
C VAL A 179 49.46 -38.33 16.91
N THR A 180 49.17 -39.45 17.60
CA THR A 180 47.78 -39.88 17.83
C THR A 180 46.98 -38.81 18.52
N LYS A 181 47.52 -38.12 19.54
CA LYS A 181 46.83 -37.02 20.23
C LYS A 181 46.51 -35.87 19.29
N VAL A 182 47.43 -35.49 18.40
CA VAL A 182 47.17 -34.42 17.42
C VAL A 182 46.09 -34.83 16.39
N VAL A 183 46.17 -36.07 15.89
CA VAL A 183 45.14 -36.60 14.97
C VAL A 183 43.76 -36.62 15.62
N GLN A 184 43.67 -37.16 16.84
CA GLN A 184 42.44 -37.21 17.61
C GLN A 184 41.83 -35.82 17.86
N GLN A 185 42.65 -34.81 18.20
CA GLN A 185 42.21 -33.41 18.35
C GLN A 185 41.67 -32.87 17.04
N THR A 186 42.31 -33.17 15.90
CA THR A 186 41.89 -32.73 14.58
C THR A 186 40.57 -33.36 14.16
N ASP A 187 40.32 -34.64 14.47
CA ASP A 187 39.09 -35.34 14.17
C ASP A 187 37.92 -34.76 15.00
N VAL A 188 38.13 -34.51 16.30
CA VAL A 188 37.14 -33.83 17.16
C VAL A 188 36.84 -32.45 16.63
N MET A 189 37.87 -31.69 16.21
CA MET A 189 37.66 -30.34 15.65
C MET A 189 36.84 -30.39 14.35
N ARG A 190 37.13 -31.36 13.46
CA ARG A 190 36.39 -31.56 12.22
C ARG A 190 34.90 -31.84 12.49
N LEU A 191 34.64 -32.75 13.44
CA LEU A 191 33.27 -33.13 13.76
C LEU A 191 32.50 -32.01 14.50
N ASN A 192 33.18 -31.25 15.35
CA ASN A 192 32.59 -30.05 15.96
C ASN A 192 32.13 -29.01 14.90
N LYS A 193 32.97 -28.76 13.87
CA LYS A 193 32.61 -27.89 12.76
C LYS A 193 31.39 -28.43 12.00
N ARG A 194 31.28 -29.74 11.83
CA ARG A 194 30.07 -30.39 11.25
C ARG A 194 28.84 -30.14 12.08
N ILE A 195 28.92 -30.36 13.41
CA ILE A 195 27.82 -30.09 14.35
C ILE A 195 27.37 -28.63 14.29
N GLU A 196 28.31 -27.70 14.29
CA GLU A 196 27.98 -26.28 14.17
C GLU A 196 27.29 -25.93 12.85
N TRP A 197 27.72 -26.55 11.77
CA TRP A 197 27.09 -26.36 10.46
C TRP A 197 25.65 -26.90 10.46
N VAL A 198 25.42 -28.11 10.94
CA VAL A 198 24.09 -28.72 11.06
C VAL A 198 23.18 -27.87 11.95
N LYS A 199 23.69 -27.40 13.11
CA LYS A 199 22.95 -26.47 14.00
C LYS A 199 22.53 -25.21 13.28
N ARG A 200 23.39 -24.60 12.47
CA ARG A 200 23.04 -23.40 11.69
C ARG A 200 21.96 -23.69 10.65
N GLN A 201 21.99 -24.84 9.99
CA GLN A 201 20.94 -25.22 9.04
C GLN A 201 19.60 -25.45 9.74
N LEU A 202 19.61 -26.15 10.86
CA LEU A 202 18.42 -26.37 11.68
C LEU A 202 17.83 -25.06 12.17
N ASP A 203 18.66 -24.12 12.64
CA ASP A 203 18.18 -22.80 13.10
C ASP A 203 17.55 -22.00 11.94
N LYS A 204 18.15 -22.05 10.75
CA LYS A 204 17.59 -21.44 9.54
C LYS A 204 16.19 -21.97 9.23
N GLU A 205 16.01 -23.28 9.21
CA GLU A 205 14.70 -23.90 8.93
C GLU A 205 13.67 -23.65 10.06
N ARG A 206 14.11 -23.63 11.32
CA ARG A 206 13.25 -23.24 12.46
C ARG A 206 12.76 -21.80 12.35
N LYS A 207 13.61 -20.87 11.91
CA LYS A 207 13.22 -19.47 11.65
C LYS A 207 12.20 -19.39 10.51
N LYS A 208 12.39 -20.14 9.42
CA LYS A 208 11.39 -20.24 8.35
C LYS A 208 10.04 -20.76 8.88
N ARG A 209 10.07 -21.83 9.68
CA ARG A 209 8.87 -22.37 10.33
C ARG A 209 8.18 -21.35 11.23
N ALA A 210 8.94 -20.63 12.04
CA ALA A 210 8.38 -19.58 12.90
C ALA A 210 7.73 -18.44 12.10
N SER A 211 8.26 -18.13 10.90
CA SER A 211 7.71 -17.10 10.02
C SER A 211 6.45 -17.53 9.25
N LEU A 212 6.05 -18.81 9.31
CA LEU A 212 4.76 -19.28 8.79
C LEU A 212 3.58 -18.73 9.62
N THR A 213 3.81 -18.35 10.88
CA THR A 213 2.82 -17.69 11.72
C THR A 213 2.97 -16.19 11.59
N LEU A 214 2.08 -15.57 10.80
CA LEU A 214 2.09 -14.14 10.56
C LEU A 214 1.34 -13.41 11.65
N ARG A 215 1.97 -12.35 12.17
CA ARG A 215 1.42 -11.56 13.29
C ARG A 215 1.21 -10.11 12.87
N ALA A 216 0.22 -9.47 13.49
CA ALA A 216 -0.04 -8.06 13.34
C ALA A 216 1.16 -7.23 13.82
N SER A 217 1.64 -6.32 12.98
CA SER A 217 2.75 -5.40 13.33
C SER A 217 2.26 -4.08 13.94
N SER A 218 0.96 -3.78 13.83
CA SER A 218 0.28 -2.63 14.42
C SER A 218 -1.11 -3.01 14.92
N ASP A 219 -1.68 -2.18 15.77
CA ASP A 219 -3.10 -2.25 16.13
C ASP A 219 -3.93 -1.73 14.94
N GLY A 220 -5.11 -2.27 14.73
CA GLY A 220 -6.01 -1.82 13.68
C GLY A 220 -7.07 -2.85 13.28
N ILE A 221 -7.77 -2.56 12.19
CA ILE A 221 -8.79 -3.43 11.62
C ILE A 221 -8.17 -4.23 10.47
N VAL A 222 -8.40 -5.53 10.46
CA VAL A 222 -7.90 -6.43 9.42
C VAL A 222 -8.70 -6.25 8.14
N VAL A 223 -8.00 -6.13 7.01
CA VAL A 223 -8.56 -6.22 5.67
C VAL A 223 -7.82 -7.32 4.92
N ARG A 224 -8.54 -8.32 4.43
CA ARG A 224 -7.92 -9.39 3.62
C ARG A 224 -7.39 -8.85 2.31
N GLY A 225 -6.17 -9.24 1.97
CA GLY A 225 -5.55 -8.89 0.70
C GLY A 225 -6.27 -9.51 -0.50
N ARG A 226 -6.16 -8.86 -1.66
CA ARG A 226 -6.69 -9.38 -2.91
C ARG A 226 -5.76 -10.44 -3.48
N ARG A 227 -6.34 -11.52 -4.01
CA ARG A 227 -5.59 -12.59 -4.66
C ARG A 227 -4.84 -12.09 -5.90
N TRP A 228 -5.47 -11.21 -6.68
CA TRP A 228 -4.90 -10.53 -7.84
C TRP A 228 -5.24 -9.04 -7.82
N PRO A 229 -4.36 -8.14 -8.31
CA PRO A 229 -4.61 -6.70 -8.31
C PRO A 229 -5.90 -6.30 -9.06
N TRP A 230 -6.27 -7.05 -10.08
CA TRP A 230 -7.45 -6.83 -10.93
C TRP A 230 -8.70 -7.60 -10.49
N SER A 231 -8.60 -8.50 -9.49
CA SER A 231 -9.70 -9.30 -8.99
C SER A 231 -10.28 -8.71 -7.70
N GLN A 232 -11.57 -8.90 -7.51
CA GLN A 232 -12.22 -8.61 -6.22
C GLN A 232 -12.09 -9.80 -5.24
N GLU A 233 -11.55 -10.94 -5.71
CA GLU A 233 -11.36 -12.12 -4.87
C GLU A 233 -10.30 -11.87 -3.80
N THR A 234 -10.65 -12.17 -2.56
CA THR A 234 -9.74 -12.15 -1.41
C THR A 234 -9.21 -13.53 -1.11
N TRP A 235 -8.12 -13.58 -0.36
CA TRP A 235 -7.56 -14.84 0.12
C TRP A 235 -8.53 -15.59 1.05
N ASN A 236 -8.58 -16.91 0.91
CA ASN A 236 -9.40 -17.81 1.73
C ASN A 236 -8.54 -18.93 2.33
N ILE A 237 -9.07 -19.56 3.37
CA ILE A 237 -8.46 -20.77 3.95
C ILE A 237 -8.44 -21.87 2.88
N GLY A 238 -7.29 -22.55 2.76
CA GLY A 238 -7.01 -23.53 1.73
C GLY A 238 -6.32 -23.00 0.48
N ASP A 239 -6.25 -21.70 0.29
CA ASP A 239 -5.52 -21.11 -0.85
C ASP A 239 -4.01 -21.28 -0.70
N HIS A 240 -3.35 -21.58 -1.82
CA HIS A 240 -1.89 -21.59 -1.88
C HIS A 240 -1.34 -20.22 -2.19
N VAL A 241 -0.36 -19.78 -1.39
CA VAL A 241 0.25 -18.44 -1.49
C VAL A 241 1.74 -18.52 -1.76
N TRP A 242 2.24 -17.52 -2.46
CA TRP A 242 3.67 -17.38 -2.81
C TRP A 242 4.30 -16.21 -2.07
N ASN A 243 5.61 -16.23 -2.02
CA ASN A 243 6.40 -15.16 -1.42
C ASN A 243 6.01 -13.76 -1.94
N GLY A 244 6.03 -12.78 -1.05
CA GLY A 244 5.78 -11.37 -1.37
C GLY A 244 4.31 -11.00 -1.64
N ARG A 245 3.37 -11.97 -1.61
CA ARG A 245 1.93 -11.66 -1.75
C ARG A 245 1.38 -11.08 -0.46
N THR A 246 0.64 -9.98 -0.58
CA THR A 246 -0.07 -9.36 0.55
C THR A 246 -1.26 -10.22 0.93
N LEU A 247 -1.26 -10.74 2.15
CA LEU A 247 -2.32 -11.58 2.69
C LEU A 247 -3.32 -10.77 3.50
N VAL A 248 -2.82 -9.83 4.27
CA VAL A 248 -3.60 -8.97 5.15
C VAL A 248 -3.02 -7.56 5.08
N THR A 249 -3.90 -6.58 5.09
CA THR A 249 -3.56 -5.16 5.24
C THR A 249 -4.21 -4.65 6.53
N ILE A 250 -3.46 -3.93 7.34
CA ILE A 250 -3.95 -3.26 8.54
C ILE A 250 -3.84 -1.76 8.29
N PRO A 251 -4.95 -1.08 7.93
CA PRO A 251 -4.98 0.37 7.77
C PRO A 251 -4.81 1.08 9.12
N ASP A 252 -4.05 2.15 9.12
CA ASP A 252 -3.94 3.07 10.26
C ASP A 252 -5.10 4.07 10.20
N ILE A 253 -6.14 3.79 10.96
CA ILE A 253 -7.34 4.64 11.02
C ILE A 253 -7.13 5.96 11.79
N SER A 254 -5.97 6.15 12.43
CA SER A 254 -5.67 7.39 13.17
C SER A 254 -5.40 8.57 12.24
N ARG A 255 -5.02 8.30 11.00
CA ARG A 255 -4.72 9.30 9.98
C ARG A 255 -5.39 8.92 8.66
N MET A 256 -6.42 9.67 8.34
CA MET A 256 -7.19 9.49 7.10
C MET A 256 -6.86 10.60 6.10
N LYS A 257 -6.92 10.27 4.82
CA LYS A 257 -6.89 11.20 3.69
C LYS A 257 -8.13 10.94 2.84
N VAL A 258 -8.49 11.93 2.03
CA VAL A 258 -9.52 11.77 1.00
C VAL A 258 -8.83 11.70 -0.36
N LEU A 259 -9.17 10.68 -1.13
CA LEU A 259 -8.81 10.59 -2.54
C LEU A 259 -9.97 11.14 -3.38
N ILE A 260 -9.67 12.17 -4.15
CA ILE A 260 -10.62 12.87 -5.02
C ILE A 260 -10.25 12.54 -6.47
N TYR A 261 -11.26 12.30 -7.30
CA TYR A 261 -11.06 12.01 -8.73
C TYR A 261 -11.64 13.13 -9.58
N ALA A 262 -10.78 14.05 -10.02
CA ALA A 262 -11.15 15.16 -10.86
C ALA A 262 -11.04 14.82 -12.35
N GLN A 263 -11.95 15.35 -13.17
CA GLN A 263 -11.82 15.33 -14.61
C GLN A 263 -10.73 16.31 -15.10
N GLU A 264 -10.27 16.18 -16.32
CA GLU A 264 -9.18 17.02 -16.87
C GLU A 264 -9.48 18.54 -16.78
N THR A 265 -10.72 18.92 -17.02
CA THR A 265 -11.17 20.33 -16.94
C THR A 265 -11.19 20.88 -15.53
N GLU A 266 -11.49 20.04 -14.57
CA GLU A 266 -11.51 20.37 -13.14
C GLU A 266 -10.09 20.40 -12.58
N TYR A 267 -9.28 19.39 -12.93
CA TYR A 267 -7.90 19.24 -12.48
C TYR A 267 -7.04 20.47 -12.77
N LYS A 268 -7.21 21.10 -13.97
CA LYS A 268 -6.45 22.31 -14.35
C LYS A 268 -6.72 23.53 -13.49
N ARG A 269 -7.79 23.50 -12.72
CA ARG A 269 -8.22 24.61 -11.84
C ARG A 269 -7.77 24.41 -10.39
N LEU A 270 -7.30 23.22 -10.04
CA LEU A 270 -6.94 22.82 -8.69
C LEU A 270 -5.46 23.07 -8.43
N HIS A 271 -5.13 23.49 -7.21
CA HIS A 271 -3.76 23.74 -6.77
C HIS A 271 -3.49 23.07 -5.43
N GLU A 272 -2.24 22.73 -5.18
CA GLU A 272 -1.82 22.28 -3.85
C GLU A 272 -2.04 23.40 -2.83
N GLY A 273 -2.64 23.05 -1.70
CA GLY A 273 -2.98 23.99 -0.64
C GLY A 273 -4.41 24.50 -0.68
N ASP A 274 -5.20 24.25 -1.75
CA ASP A 274 -6.61 24.62 -1.81
C ASP A 274 -7.38 24.02 -0.63
N SER A 275 -8.25 24.81 -0.04
CA SER A 275 -9.09 24.35 1.09
C SER A 275 -10.24 23.51 0.59
N VAL A 276 -10.51 22.42 1.31
CA VAL A 276 -11.57 21.48 0.97
C VAL A 276 -12.46 21.25 2.18
N SER A 277 -13.77 21.32 2.00
CA SER A 277 -14.71 20.84 3.00
C SER A 277 -15.32 19.51 2.55
N TYR A 278 -15.50 18.62 3.50
CA TYR A 278 -15.99 17.26 3.29
C TYR A 278 -17.34 17.07 3.92
N ILE A 279 -18.25 16.48 3.16
CA ILE A 279 -19.55 15.98 3.62
C ILE A 279 -19.55 14.48 3.39
N PHE A 280 -19.55 13.69 4.46
CA PHE A 280 -19.56 12.24 4.38
C PHE A 280 -20.99 11.75 4.15
N ASP A 281 -21.21 10.88 3.17
CA ASP A 281 -22.55 10.37 2.86
C ASP A 281 -23.17 9.62 4.05
N ALA A 282 -22.32 8.99 4.88
CA ALA A 282 -22.77 8.32 6.10
C ALA A 282 -23.14 9.29 7.25
N MET A 283 -22.68 10.55 7.20
CA MET A 283 -22.84 11.54 8.27
C MET A 283 -23.07 12.96 7.67
N PRO A 284 -24.19 13.22 7.00
CA PRO A 284 -24.39 14.45 6.23
C PRO A 284 -24.44 15.72 7.08
N ASP A 285 -24.78 15.61 8.36
CA ASP A 285 -24.83 16.74 9.29
C ASP A 285 -23.46 17.22 9.77
N ASN A 286 -22.43 16.40 9.56
CA ASN A 286 -21.06 16.67 10.03
C ASN A 286 -20.17 17.07 8.86
N ARG A 287 -19.50 18.21 9.01
CA ARG A 287 -18.50 18.68 8.04
C ARG A 287 -17.11 18.55 8.62
N ALA A 288 -16.19 18.05 7.81
CA ALA A 288 -14.76 18.10 8.10
C ALA A 288 -14.07 19.05 7.11
N TRP A 289 -12.89 19.49 7.46
CA TRP A 289 -12.06 20.38 6.65
C TRP A 289 -10.71 19.73 6.37
N GLY A 290 -10.07 20.22 5.32
CA GLY A 290 -8.72 19.83 4.98
C GLY A 290 -8.17 20.63 3.83
N ARG A 291 -7.06 20.16 3.28
CA ARG A 291 -6.38 20.83 2.17
C ARG A 291 -5.87 19.81 1.15
N ILE A 292 -5.80 20.21 -0.10
CA ILE A 292 -5.14 19.44 -1.15
C ILE A 292 -3.66 19.36 -0.80
N THR A 293 -3.16 18.12 -0.65
CA THR A 293 -1.76 17.86 -0.32
C THR A 293 -0.93 17.44 -1.52
N LYS A 294 -1.59 16.83 -2.52
CA LYS A 294 -0.89 16.35 -3.71
C LYS A 294 -1.83 16.23 -4.90
N LEU A 295 -1.34 16.62 -6.06
CA LEU A 295 -2.00 16.47 -7.35
C LEU A 295 -1.19 15.47 -8.21
N SER A 296 -1.81 14.35 -8.59
CA SER A 296 -1.14 13.39 -9.49
C SER A 296 -1.22 13.89 -10.94
N PRO A 297 -0.09 14.09 -11.64
CA PRO A 297 -0.11 14.55 -13.04
C PRO A 297 -0.49 13.44 -14.03
N VAL A 298 -0.74 12.22 -13.56
CA VAL A 298 -1.03 11.06 -14.41
C VAL A 298 -2.53 10.81 -14.44
N GLY A 299 -3.15 11.06 -15.58
CA GLY A 299 -4.56 10.71 -15.81
C GLY A 299 -4.75 9.22 -15.99
N GLN A 300 -5.71 8.65 -15.28
CA GLN A 300 -6.08 7.23 -15.32
C GLN A 300 -7.51 7.07 -15.86
N THR A 301 -7.79 5.95 -16.49
CA THR A 301 -9.13 5.58 -16.94
C THR A 301 -9.73 4.62 -15.91
N ARG A 302 -10.79 5.01 -15.21
CA ARG A 302 -11.44 4.16 -14.18
C ARG A 302 -12.28 3.02 -14.73
N THR A 303 -12.80 3.17 -15.93
CA THR A 303 -13.68 2.18 -16.56
C THR A 303 -13.10 1.79 -17.92
N GLU A 304 -12.94 0.51 -18.18
CA GLU A 304 -12.53 0.00 -19.48
C GLU A 304 -13.50 0.50 -20.56
N GLY A 305 -12.96 1.12 -21.60
CA GLY A 305 -13.73 1.69 -22.70
C GLY A 305 -14.21 3.14 -22.52
N SER A 306 -13.97 3.77 -21.36
CA SER A 306 -14.25 5.20 -21.17
C SER A 306 -13.14 6.06 -21.76
N ALA A 307 -13.50 7.09 -22.53
CA ALA A 307 -12.56 8.10 -23.01
C ALA A 307 -12.23 9.16 -21.94
N VAL A 308 -12.98 9.19 -20.84
CA VAL A 308 -12.80 10.20 -19.78
C VAL A 308 -11.64 9.81 -18.88
N LYS A 309 -10.63 10.68 -18.85
CA LYS A 309 -9.49 10.58 -17.95
C LYS A 309 -9.81 11.29 -16.62
N THR A 310 -9.49 10.63 -15.53
CA THR A 310 -9.59 11.18 -14.19
C THR A 310 -8.20 11.28 -13.57
N PHE A 311 -7.97 12.33 -12.82
CA PHE A 311 -6.73 12.60 -12.11
C PHE A 311 -6.95 12.40 -10.63
N GLU A 312 -6.03 11.71 -9.99
CA GLU A 312 -6.07 11.44 -8.58
C GLU A 312 -5.48 12.60 -7.78
N ILE A 313 -6.21 13.03 -6.76
CA ILE A 313 -5.85 14.13 -5.89
C ILE A 313 -5.93 13.65 -4.45
N GLU A 314 -4.85 13.84 -3.71
CA GLU A 314 -4.83 13.54 -2.29
C GLU A 314 -5.11 14.81 -1.49
N ALA A 315 -6.04 14.73 -0.55
CA ALA A 315 -6.35 15.82 0.35
C ALA A 315 -6.31 15.32 1.81
N SER A 316 -5.75 16.14 2.69
CA SER A 316 -5.69 15.85 4.11
C SER A 316 -7.07 16.00 4.74
N VAL A 317 -7.34 15.27 5.81
CA VAL A 317 -8.45 15.52 6.71
C VAL A 317 -7.88 16.09 8.00
N GLU A 318 -8.27 17.32 8.36
CA GLU A 318 -7.90 17.90 9.64
C GLU A 318 -8.53 17.08 10.77
N SER A 319 -7.80 16.97 11.88
CA SER A 319 -8.21 16.13 13.02
C SER A 319 -9.66 16.41 13.43
N THR A 320 -10.51 15.44 13.21
CA THR A 320 -11.91 15.49 13.62
C THR A 320 -12.16 14.43 14.68
N LEU A 321 -13.10 14.68 15.58
CA LEU A 321 -13.61 13.66 16.52
C LEU A 321 -14.58 12.67 15.84
N LEU A 322 -14.71 12.78 14.51
CA LEU A 322 -15.63 11.93 13.74
C LEU A 322 -14.99 10.56 13.49
N PRO A 323 -15.73 9.49 13.69
CA PRO A 323 -15.27 8.15 13.31
C PRO A 323 -15.33 8.04 11.77
N ILE A 324 -14.17 8.21 11.13
CA ILE A 324 -14.01 8.10 9.68
C ILE A 324 -13.44 6.73 9.37
N ASP A 325 -14.21 5.90 8.70
CA ASP A 325 -13.77 4.58 8.27
C ASP A 325 -13.18 4.61 6.85
N PRO A 326 -12.22 3.75 6.53
CA PRO A 326 -11.70 3.61 5.17
C PRO A 326 -12.78 3.18 4.17
N GLY A 327 -12.81 3.84 2.99
CA GLY A 327 -13.74 3.53 1.92
C GLY A 327 -15.10 4.24 2.00
N MET A 328 -15.30 5.17 2.94
CA MET A 328 -16.50 6.01 2.97
C MET A 328 -16.53 6.95 1.77
N SER A 329 -17.70 7.08 1.12
CA SER A 329 -17.94 8.08 0.08
C SER A 329 -18.05 9.46 0.69
N VAL A 330 -17.47 10.44 0.00
CA VAL A 330 -17.35 11.82 0.47
C VAL A 330 -17.65 12.79 -0.67
N GLN A 331 -18.50 13.77 -0.43
CA GLN A 331 -18.65 14.92 -1.30
C GLN A 331 -17.65 16.00 -0.89
N CYS A 332 -16.75 16.34 -1.80
CA CYS A 332 -15.71 17.33 -1.59
C CYS A 332 -16.09 18.64 -2.23
N CYS A 333 -16.13 19.72 -1.45
CA CYS A 333 -16.29 21.06 -1.91
C CYS A 333 -14.93 21.77 -1.85
N VAL A 334 -14.28 21.91 -3.00
CA VAL A 334 -12.97 22.57 -3.11
C VAL A 334 -13.15 24.06 -3.35
N TYR A 335 -12.59 24.89 -2.47
CA TYR A 335 -12.68 26.35 -2.56
C TYR A 335 -11.49 26.85 -3.36
N LEU A 336 -11.75 27.19 -4.64
CA LEU A 336 -10.73 27.61 -5.58
C LEU A 336 -10.35 29.09 -5.39
N ARG A 337 -11.35 29.92 -5.16
CA ARG A 337 -11.15 31.37 -5.03
C ARG A 337 -12.27 32.00 -4.21
N HIS A 338 -11.89 32.96 -3.40
CA HIS A 338 -12.81 33.85 -2.71
C HIS A 338 -12.51 35.30 -3.14
N VAL A 339 -13.49 35.99 -3.72
CA VAL A 339 -13.36 37.39 -4.14
C VAL A 339 -14.47 38.19 -3.44
N PRO A 340 -14.13 38.95 -2.40
CA PRO A 340 -15.11 39.75 -1.68
C PRO A 340 -15.57 40.95 -2.52
N ASP A 341 -16.81 41.41 -2.26
CA ASP A 341 -17.39 42.63 -2.80
C ASP A 341 -17.27 42.80 -4.32
N THR A 342 -17.62 41.77 -5.08
CA THR A 342 -17.49 41.77 -6.54
C THR A 342 -18.85 41.69 -7.25
N ILE A 343 -18.88 42.13 -8.51
CA ILE A 343 -20.03 41.98 -9.38
C ILE A 343 -19.98 40.66 -10.09
N VAL A 344 -21.00 39.82 -9.89
CA VAL A 344 -21.13 38.52 -10.53
C VAL A 344 -22.37 38.50 -11.40
N VAL A 345 -22.20 38.03 -12.63
CA VAL A 345 -23.33 37.89 -13.58
C VAL A 345 -23.38 36.43 -14.10
N PRO A 346 -24.58 35.92 -14.35
CA PRO A 346 -24.72 34.63 -15.03
C PRO A 346 -24.02 34.65 -16.38
N THR A 347 -23.20 33.66 -16.65
CA THR A 347 -22.41 33.56 -17.92
C THR A 347 -23.32 33.62 -19.15
N ILE A 348 -24.55 33.14 -19.05
CA ILE A 348 -25.58 33.20 -20.12
C ILE A 348 -25.96 34.66 -20.50
N SER A 349 -25.73 35.66 -19.64
CA SER A 349 -26.02 37.07 -19.92
C SER A 349 -24.95 37.81 -20.70
N ILE A 350 -23.81 37.11 -21.00
CA ILE A 350 -22.68 37.67 -21.70
C ILE A 350 -22.71 37.22 -23.16
N PHE A 351 -22.66 38.17 -24.09
CA PHE A 351 -22.73 37.92 -25.51
C PHE A 351 -21.45 38.33 -26.22
N ASP A 352 -21.12 37.62 -27.29
CA ASP A 352 -19.97 37.95 -28.15
C ASP A 352 -20.42 38.90 -29.29
N LYS A 353 -19.74 40.03 -29.44
CA LYS A 353 -19.93 40.93 -30.56
C LYS A 353 -18.57 41.50 -30.98
N ASP A 354 -18.20 41.34 -32.24
CA ASP A 354 -17.01 41.96 -32.86
C ASP A 354 -15.73 41.87 -31.98
N SER A 355 -15.48 40.70 -31.40
CA SER A 355 -14.35 40.43 -30.47
C SER A 355 -14.45 41.08 -29.08
N LEU A 356 -15.55 41.72 -28.76
CA LEU A 356 -15.83 42.27 -27.44
C LEU A 356 -16.89 41.43 -26.73
N LYS A 357 -16.78 41.36 -25.39
CA LYS A 357 -17.83 40.80 -24.55
C LYS A 357 -18.79 41.90 -24.14
N VAL A 358 -20.09 41.72 -24.41
CA VAL A 358 -21.11 42.72 -24.17
C VAL A 358 -22.25 42.15 -23.36
N VAL A 359 -22.92 43.01 -22.59
CA VAL A 359 -24.18 42.72 -21.89
C VAL A 359 -25.22 43.73 -22.30
N TYR A 360 -26.49 43.37 -22.23
CA TYR A 360 -27.61 44.25 -22.53
C TYR A 360 -28.21 44.76 -21.22
N VAL A 361 -27.99 46.04 -20.90
CA VAL A 361 -28.51 46.67 -19.69
C VAL A 361 -29.87 47.27 -19.99
N GLU A 362 -30.86 46.99 -19.15
CA GLU A 362 -32.21 47.55 -19.25
C GLU A 362 -32.20 48.98 -18.65
N ARG A 363 -32.68 49.94 -19.44
CA ARG A 363 -32.86 51.32 -19.03
C ARG A 363 -34.17 51.86 -19.61
N GLU A 364 -35.12 52.19 -18.74
CA GLU A 364 -36.42 52.79 -19.14
C GLU A 364 -37.16 51.97 -20.22
N GLY A 365 -37.11 50.61 -20.15
CA GLY A 365 -37.76 49.73 -21.11
C GLY A 365 -37.00 49.51 -22.43
N ARG A 366 -35.75 50.05 -22.54
CA ARG A 366 -34.83 49.83 -23.66
C ARG A 366 -33.59 49.07 -23.22
N TYR A 367 -33.04 48.28 -24.13
CA TYR A 367 -31.82 47.53 -23.86
C TYR A 367 -30.64 48.26 -24.50
N GLU A 368 -29.68 48.68 -23.67
CA GLU A 368 -28.47 49.31 -24.11
C GLU A 368 -27.31 48.28 -24.11
N GLU A 369 -26.64 48.18 -25.24
CA GLU A 369 -25.46 47.32 -25.32
C GLU A 369 -24.28 48.00 -24.65
N ARG A 370 -23.61 47.24 -23.72
CA ARG A 370 -22.47 47.77 -22.98
C ARG A 370 -21.33 46.79 -22.97
N PRO A 371 -20.13 47.19 -23.40
CA PRO A 371 -18.94 46.36 -23.31
C PRO A 371 -18.53 46.21 -21.84
N VAL A 372 -18.12 44.98 -21.48
CA VAL A 372 -17.70 44.59 -20.15
C VAL A 372 -16.33 43.95 -20.15
N ALA A 373 -15.49 44.27 -19.14
CA ALA A 373 -14.26 43.56 -18.88
C ALA A 373 -14.59 42.42 -17.89
N LEU A 374 -14.30 41.20 -18.37
CA LEU A 374 -14.57 40.02 -17.59
C LEU A 374 -13.35 39.62 -16.78
N GLY A 375 -13.58 39.11 -15.58
CA GLY A 375 -12.61 38.38 -14.78
C GLY A 375 -12.78 36.87 -14.97
N GLU A 376 -12.06 36.12 -14.16
CA GLU A 376 -12.23 34.69 -14.08
C GLU A 376 -13.57 34.34 -13.42
N GLY A 377 -14.15 33.22 -13.80
CA GLY A 377 -15.43 32.77 -13.26
C GLY A 377 -15.63 31.27 -13.40
N SER A 378 -16.76 30.80 -12.92
CA SER A 378 -17.21 29.42 -13.10
C SER A 378 -17.99 29.29 -14.43
N PRO A 379 -18.30 28.05 -14.89
CA PRO A 379 -19.15 27.84 -16.04
C PRO A 379 -20.55 28.48 -15.93
N ARG A 380 -21.02 28.73 -14.72
CA ARG A 380 -22.35 29.32 -14.48
C ARG A 380 -22.31 30.84 -14.25
N ASN A 381 -21.29 31.34 -13.57
CA ASN A 381 -21.15 32.72 -13.15
C ASN A 381 -19.79 33.29 -13.51
N THR A 382 -19.77 34.52 -14.01
CA THR A 382 -18.57 35.23 -14.39
C THR A 382 -18.45 36.54 -13.62
N ILE A 383 -17.24 36.81 -13.10
CA ILE A 383 -16.94 38.08 -12.44
C ILE A 383 -16.82 39.18 -13.50
N VAL A 384 -17.39 40.34 -13.24
CA VAL A 384 -17.26 41.55 -14.05
C VAL A 384 -16.35 42.54 -13.34
N ILE A 385 -15.18 42.83 -13.93
CA ILE A 385 -14.19 43.75 -13.37
C ILE A 385 -14.63 45.18 -13.57
N SER A 386 -15.19 45.51 -14.75
CA SER A 386 -15.66 46.85 -15.07
C SER A 386 -16.75 46.84 -16.14
N GLY A 387 -17.57 47.92 -16.19
CA GLY A 387 -18.62 48.11 -17.19
C GLY A 387 -20.04 48.02 -16.63
N LEU A 388 -20.23 47.57 -15.38
CA LEU A 388 -21.55 47.44 -14.74
C LEU A 388 -21.54 48.12 -13.36
N ASN A 389 -22.72 48.62 -12.95
CA ASN A 389 -22.93 49.18 -11.63
C ASN A 389 -23.97 48.37 -10.84
N PRO A 390 -23.82 48.32 -9.52
CA PRO A 390 -24.83 47.68 -8.66
C PRO A 390 -26.18 48.34 -8.83
N GLY A 391 -27.26 47.50 -8.84
CA GLY A 391 -28.64 47.94 -9.04
C GLY A 391 -29.10 47.99 -10.51
N GLU A 392 -28.20 47.89 -11.47
CA GLU A 392 -28.57 47.79 -12.89
C GLU A 392 -29.18 46.40 -13.19
N LYS A 393 -30.07 46.36 -14.19
CA LYS A 393 -30.68 45.09 -14.64
C LYS A 393 -30.13 44.71 -16.00
N ILE A 394 -29.73 43.47 -16.17
CA ILE A 394 -29.21 42.92 -17.44
C ILE A 394 -30.13 41.84 -17.99
N ALA A 395 -30.22 41.75 -19.30
CA ALA A 395 -30.99 40.74 -19.98
C ALA A 395 -30.22 39.39 -20.00
N LEU A 396 -30.90 38.29 -19.69
CA LEU A 396 -30.35 36.95 -19.76
C LEU A 396 -30.40 36.36 -21.17
N ILE A 397 -31.13 36.98 -22.08
CA ILE A 397 -31.30 36.56 -23.46
C ILE A 397 -31.07 37.78 -24.35
N LYS A 398 -30.38 37.58 -25.49
CA LYS A 398 -30.11 38.65 -26.45
C LYS A 398 -31.40 39.30 -26.93
N PRO A 399 -31.59 40.64 -26.74
CA PRO A 399 -32.72 41.34 -27.30
C PRO A 399 -32.76 41.20 -28.84
N MET A 400 -33.94 40.98 -29.43
CA MET A 400 -34.04 41.04 -30.88
C MET A 400 -33.88 42.49 -31.34
N GLU A 401 -32.89 42.72 -32.22
CA GLU A 401 -32.76 44.01 -32.90
C GLU A 401 -34.03 44.28 -33.72
N LYS A 402 -34.66 45.45 -33.47
CA LYS A 402 -35.81 45.92 -34.27
C LYS A 402 -35.35 46.54 -35.57
#